data_532368905a2f673b6b75bc5f53d7ed8f
#
_entry.id   532368905a2f673b6b75bc5f53d7ed8f
#
_cell.length_a   1.000
_cell.length_b   1.000
_cell.length_c   1.000
_cell.angle_alpha   90.00
_cell.angle_beta   90.00
_cell.angle_gamma   90.00
#
_symmetry.space_group_name_H-M   'P 1'
#
loop_
_entity.id
_entity.type
_entity.pdbx_description
1 polymer ?
#
loop_
_entity_poly.entity_id
_entity_poly.type
_entity_poly.pdbx_seq_one_letter_code
_entity_poly.pdbx_strand_id
1 'polypeptide(L)'
;ATDVKKSIVSSVPPKVLTQRDNFLIKRIISSEPEIKVELFDNGTIDNDTISLYHNNEQVIKKGKLNYQPLTYSFNCGNQAVAHELILVAENLGEIPPNTAIMVVTIGKKRQEIFLTSDEKKNAKIIIDYKPNK
;
A
#
# COMPACT_ATOMS: atom_id res chain seq x y z
N ALA A 1 20.00 15.81 14.20
CA ALA A 1 20.37 15.69 13.25
C ALA A 1 19.81 14.83 12.15
N THR A 2 19.93 13.49 12.18
CA THR A 2 19.40 12.71 11.07
C THR A 2 17.87 12.75 10.99
N ASP A 3 17.22 12.95 12.12
CA ASP A 3 15.76 12.98 12.15
C ASP A 3 15.20 14.16 11.35
N VAL A 4 15.90 15.29 11.38
CA VAL A 4 15.47 16.47 10.66
C VAL A 4 15.46 16.19 9.15
N LYS A 5 16.49 15.54 8.66
CA LYS A 5 16.57 15.20 7.25
C LYS A 5 15.44 14.28 6.81
N LYS A 6 15.14 13.29 7.63
CA LYS A 6 14.04 12.37 7.31
C LYS A 6 12.72 13.10 7.23
N SER A 7 12.46 14.00 8.16
CA SER A 7 11.20 14.76 8.14
C SER A 7 11.07 15.58 6.88
N ILE A 8 12.17 16.21 6.44
CA ILE A 8 12.13 17.03 5.24
C ILE A 8 11.87 16.17 4.00
N VAL A 9 12.57 15.03 3.91
CA VAL A 9 12.41 14.14 2.75
C VAL A 9 10.99 13.61 2.66
N SER A 10 10.41 13.22 3.81
CA SER A 10 9.08 12.62 3.81
C SER A 10 7.96 13.63 3.61
N SER A 11 8.26 14.93 3.67
CA SER A 11 7.22 15.96 3.52
C SER A 11 6.85 16.21 2.06
N VAL A 12 7.67 15.77 1.12
CA VAL A 12 7.41 15.98 -0.31
C VAL A 12 6.88 14.67 -0.91
N PRO A 13 5.61 14.64 -1.35
CA PRO A 13 5.08 13.40 -1.92
C PRO A 13 5.70 13.10 -3.27
N PRO A 14 5.88 11.82 -3.60
CA PRO A 14 6.36 11.41 -4.92
C PRO A 14 5.40 11.88 -6.02
N LYS A 15 5.96 12.19 -7.18
CA LYS A 15 5.17 12.71 -8.29
C LYS A 15 4.06 11.75 -8.70
N VAL A 16 4.31 10.45 -8.68
CA VAL A 16 3.31 9.47 -9.08
C VAL A 16 2.07 9.53 -8.18
N LEU A 17 2.22 9.99 -6.95
CA LEU A 17 1.09 10.12 -6.03
C LEU A 17 0.34 11.44 -6.21
N THR A 18 0.97 12.44 -6.83
CA THR A 18 0.32 13.73 -7.07
C THR A 18 -0.21 13.86 -8.49
N GLN A 19 0.32 13.10 -9.45
CA GLN A 19 -0.07 13.19 -10.85
C GLN A 19 -1.18 12.22 -11.21
N ARG A 20 -1.41 11.19 -10.39
CA ARG A 20 -2.49 10.23 -10.60
C ARG A 20 -3.52 10.42 -9.51
N ASP A 21 -4.76 10.01 -9.80
CA ASP A 21 -5.80 9.98 -8.78
C ASP A 21 -5.51 8.85 -7.80
N ASN A 22 -5.64 9.13 -6.51
CA ASN A 22 -5.48 8.13 -5.46
C ASN A 22 -6.87 7.72 -4.99
N PHE A 23 -7.39 6.66 -5.60
CA PHE A 23 -8.76 6.24 -5.39
C PHE A 23 -8.88 5.40 -4.13
N LEU A 24 -9.64 5.88 -3.16
CA LEU A 24 -9.81 5.17 -1.89
C LEU A 24 -10.71 3.95 -2.09
N ILE A 25 -10.13 2.77 -1.86
CA ILE A 25 -10.86 1.51 -1.97
C ILE A 25 -11.49 1.13 -0.64
N LYS A 26 -10.73 1.29 0.45
CA LYS A 26 -11.21 0.85 1.76
C LYS A 26 -10.50 1.59 2.88
N ARG A 27 -11.24 1.83 3.96
CA ARG A 27 -10.70 2.34 5.22
C ARG A 27 -10.89 1.26 6.28
N ILE A 28 -9.81 0.93 6.98
CA ILE A 28 -9.82 -0.09 8.02
C ILE A 28 -9.47 0.58 9.33
N ILE A 29 -10.26 0.32 10.37
CA ILE A 29 -9.97 0.82 11.71
C ILE A 29 -9.28 -0.31 12.49
N SER A 30 -8.16 0.00 13.12
CA SER A 30 -7.39 -0.98 13.88
C SER A 30 -6.99 -0.43 15.23
N SER A 31 -7.07 -1.27 16.26
CA SER A 31 -6.49 -0.97 17.57
C SER A 31 -5.18 -1.72 17.79
N GLU A 32 -4.84 -2.66 16.89
CA GLU A 32 -3.60 -3.43 16.96
C GLU A 32 -2.52 -2.72 16.16
N PRO A 33 -1.31 -2.57 16.73
CA PRO A 33 -0.27 -1.80 16.03
C PRO A 33 0.46 -2.57 14.94
N GLU A 34 0.47 -3.89 14.99
CA GLU A 34 1.21 -4.69 14.01
C GLU A 34 0.36 -4.94 12.78
N ILE A 35 0.82 -4.47 11.64
CA ILE A 35 0.10 -4.60 10.38
C ILE A 35 0.98 -5.34 9.38
N LYS A 36 0.43 -6.38 8.77
CA LYS A 36 1.12 -7.11 7.73
C LYS A 36 0.31 -7.01 6.44
N VAL A 37 1.00 -6.66 5.36
CA VAL A 37 0.38 -6.51 4.04
C VAL A 37 1.05 -7.48 3.08
N GLU A 38 0.23 -8.25 2.37
CA GLU A 38 0.70 -9.17 1.35
C GLU A 38 -0.02 -8.88 0.04
N LEU A 39 0.75 -8.81 -1.04
CA LEU A 39 0.20 -8.49 -2.36
C LEU A 39 0.43 -9.67 -3.31
N PHE A 40 -0.66 -10.09 -3.95
CA PHE A 40 -0.67 -11.22 -4.89
C PHE A 40 -1.25 -10.77 -6.21
N ASP A 41 -0.91 -11.50 -7.27
CA ASP A 41 -1.63 -11.35 -8.52
C ASP A 41 -3.06 -11.86 -8.35
N ASN A 42 -4.00 -11.21 -9.04
CA ASN A 42 -5.40 -11.60 -8.98
C ASN A 42 -5.75 -12.38 -10.25
N GLY A 43 -5.59 -13.68 -10.19
CA GLY A 43 -5.93 -14.58 -11.29
C GLY A 43 -4.72 -14.96 -12.12
N THR A 44 -4.79 -14.70 -13.43
CA THR A 44 -3.71 -15.05 -14.34
C THR A 44 -2.55 -14.11 -14.19
N ILE A 45 -1.34 -14.66 -14.03
CA ILE A 45 -0.14 -13.84 -13.93
C ILE A 45 0.19 -13.27 -15.30
N ASP A 46 0.27 -11.95 -15.40
CA ASP A 46 0.53 -11.26 -16.66
C ASP A 46 1.66 -10.23 -16.54
N ASN A 47 2.61 -10.48 -15.64
CA ASN A 47 3.79 -9.65 -15.46
C ASN A 47 3.51 -8.24 -14.94
N ASP A 48 2.45 -8.08 -14.14
CA ASP A 48 2.19 -6.82 -13.47
C ASP A 48 3.33 -6.46 -12.53
N THR A 49 3.78 -5.22 -12.60
CA THR A 49 4.79 -4.69 -11.70
C THR A 49 4.18 -3.51 -10.96
N ILE A 50 4.37 -3.51 -9.65
CA ILE A 50 3.76 -2.51 -8.79
C ILE A 50 4.79 -1.90 -7.83
N SER A 51 4.44 -0.73 -7.31
CA SER A 51 5.12 -0.17 -6.14
C SER A 51 4.09 0.08 -5.07
N LEU A 52 4.50 -0.01 -3.82
CA LEU A 52 3.65 0.30 -2.68
C LEU A 52 4.26 1.45 -1.92
N TYR A 53 3.44 2.45 -1.61
CA TYR A 53 3.85 3.60 -0.82
C TYR A 53 3.10 3.61 0.50
N HIS A 54 3.82 3.86 1.58
CA HIS A 54 3.25 3.99 2.92
C HIS A 54 3.56 5.41 3.40
N ASN A 55 2.52 6.23 3.53
CA ASN A 55 2.67 7.63 3.93
C ASN A 55 3.75 8.33 3.09
N ASN A 56 3.62 8.21 1.75
CA ASN A 56 4.51 8.81 0.76
C ASN A 56 5.91 8.18 0.67
N GLU A 57 6.18 7.15 1.44
CA GLU A 57 7.46 6.45 1.38
C GLU A 57 7.30 5.18 0.55
N GLN A 58 8.17 4.98 -0.42
CA GLN A 58 8.14 3.79 -1.26
C GLN A 58 8.72 2.61 -0.48
N VAL A 59 7.87 1.67 -0.13
CA VAL A 59 8.26 0.52 0.70
C VAL A 59 8.38 -0.77 -0.10
N ILE A 60 7.69 -0.86 -1.26
CA ILE A 60 7.93 -1.90 -2.24
C ILE A 60 8.21 -1.18 -3.55
N LYS A 61 9.40 -1.44 -4.12
CA LYS A 61 9.84 -0.76 -5.33
C LYS A 61 9.82 -1.72 -6.51
N LYS A 62 8.90 -1.47 -7.44
CA LYS A 62 8.81 -2.22 -8.70
C LYS A 62 8.84 -3.73 -8.51
N GLY A 63 7.99 -4.20 -7.60
CA GLY A 63 7.85 -5.62 -7.33
C GLY A 63 6.94 -6.28 -8.34
N LYS A 64 7.30 -7.49 -8.76
CA LYS A 64 6.48 -8.23 -9.71
C LYS A 64 5.48 -9.08 -8.96
N LEU A 65 4.21 -8.95 -9.33
CA LEU A 65 3.15 -9.75 -8.74
C LEU A 65 3.18 -11.16 -9.31
N ASN A 66 3.09 -12.15 -8.44
CA ASN A 66 2.99 -13.54 -8.85
C ASN A 66 2.29 -14.34 -7.75
N TYR A 67 2.47 -15.68 -7.74
CA TYR A 67 1.80 -16.55 -6.77
C TYR A 67 2.34 -16.37 -5.36
N GLN A 68 3.59 -15.97 -5.22
CA GLN A 68 4.16 -15.71 -3.91
C GLN A 68 3.95 -14.24 -3.58
N PRO A 69 3.59 -13.92 -2.32
CA PRO A 69 3.26 -12.54 -1.99
C PRO A 69 4.48 -11.64 -1.94
N LEU A 70 4.27 -10.38 -2.32
CA LEU A 70 5.14 -9.29 -1.94
C LEU A 70 4.67 -8.85 -0.56
N THR A 71 5.55 -8.87 0.42
CA THR A 71 5.16 -8.66 1.82
C THR A 71 5.77 -7.38 2.38
N TYR A 72 4.97 -6.63 3.11
CA TYR A 72 5.40 -5.46 3.83
C TYR A 72 4.72 -5.43 5.19
N SER A 73 5.50 -5.24 6.25
CA SER A 73 4.96 -5.16 7.61
C SER A 73 5.42 -3.88 8.26
N PHE A 74 4.56 -3.31 9.10
CA PHE A 74 4.94 -2.12 9.85
C PHE A 74 4.23 -2.10 11.19
N ASN A 75 4.78 -1.30 12.10
CA ASN A 75 4.21 -1.10 13.42
C ASN A 75 3.69 0.33 13.50
N CYS A 76 2.43 0.49 13.88
CA CYS A 76 1.79 1.80 13.94
C CYS A 76 2.28 2.66 15.11
N GLY A 77 3.00 2.07 16.05
CA GLY A 77 3.45 2.79 17.21
C GLY A 77 2.37 2.90 18.27
N ASN A 78 2.35 4.01 19.00
CA ASN A 78 1.43 4.19 20.11
C ASN A 78 0.57 5.44 19.97
N GLN A 79 0.59 6.10 18.83
CA GLN A 79 -0.20 7.32 18.58
C GLN A 79 -1.27 7.04 17.55
N ALA A 80 -2.45 7.61 17.78
CA ALA A 80 -3.54 7.50 16.83
C ALA A 80 -3.19 8.28 15.57
N VAL A 81 -3.14 7.58 14.44
CA VAL A 81 -2.80 8.21 13.16
C VAL A 81 -3.37 7.36 12.03
N ALA A 82 -3.69 8.01 10.92
CA ALA A 82 -4.14 7.32 9.72
C ALA A 82 -2.92 7.00 8.85
N HIS A 83 -2.80 5.73 8.48
CA HIS A 83 -1.72 5.26 7.62
C HIS A 83 -2.28 5.06 6.21
N GLU A 84 -1.67 5.70 5.23
CA GLU A 84 -2.07 5.56 3.83
C GLU A 84 -1.17 4.56 3.14
N LEU A 85 -1.80 3.58 2.51
CA LEU A 85 -1.11 2.62 1.65
C LEU A 85 -1.61 2.84 0.23
N ILE A 86 -0.69 3.16 -0.68
CA ILE A 86 -1.07 3.44 -2.07
C ILE A 86 -0.32 2.48 -2.98
N LEU A 87 -1.10 1.73 -3.75
CA LEU A 87 -0.58 0.80 -4.75
C LEU A 87 -0.51 1.51 -6.09
N VAL A 88 0.67 1.47 -6.70
CA VAL A 88 0.95 2.15 -7.96
C VAL A 88 1.33 1.11 -9.00
N ALA A 89 0.67 1.15 -10.15
CA ALA A 89 1.04 0.33 -11.30
C ALA A 89 2.27 0.91 -11.96
N GLU A 90 3.35 0.13 -12.02
CA GLU A 90 4.58 0.57 -12.68
C GLU A 90 4.59 0.21 -14.15
N ASN A 91 3.88 -0.87 -14.50
CA ASN A 91 3.54 -1.18 -15.87
C ASN A 91 2.13 -1.78 -15.85
N LEU A 92 1.53 -1.89 -16.99
CA LEU A 92 0.17 -2.41 -17.08
C LEU A 92 0.13 -3.91 -17.34
N GLY A 93 1.32 -4.55 -17.43
CA GLY A 93 1.39 -5.94 -17.81
C GLY A 93 0.92 -6.13 -19.24
N GLU A 94 0.40 -7.30 -19.53
CA GLU A 94 -0.09 -7.63 -20.88
C GLU A 94 -1.56 -7.24 -21.03
N ILE A 95 -2.31 -7.23 -19.94
CA ILE A 95 -3.74 -6.93 -19.94
C ILE A 95 -4.02 -5.89 -18.87
N PRO A 96 -4.16 -4.61 -19.25
CA PRO A 96 -4.54 -3.59 -18.27
C PRO A 96 -6.03 -3.72 -17.92
N PRO A 97 -6.45 -3.28 -16.72
CA PRO A 97 -5.65 -2.62 -15.72
C PRO A 97 -4.82 -3.60 -14.89
N ASN A 98 -3.95 -3.07 -14.05
CA ASN A 98 -3.19 -3.84 -13.09
C ASN A 98 -4.13 -4.24 -11.94
N THR A 99 -4.23 -5.54 -11.68
CA THR A 99 -5.11 -6.03 -10.62
C THR A 99 -4.32 -6.82 -9.61
N ALA A 100 -4.66 -6.64 -8.34
CA ALA A 100 -3.96 -7.30 -7.25
C ALA A 100 -4.94 -7.64 -6.14
N ILE A 101 -4.57 -8.62 -5.33
CA ILE A 101 -5.24 -8.88 -4.06
C ILE A 101 -4.29 -8.42 -2.97
N MET A 102 -4.77 -7.53 -2.12
CA MET A 102 -4.05 -7.13 -0.91
C MET A 102 -4.66 -7.86 0.27
N VAL A 103 -3.83 -8.61 0.98
CA VAL A 103 -4.25 -9.27 2.22
C VAL A 103 -3.68 -8.46 3.37
N VAL A 104 -4.55 -7.91 4.19
CA VAL A 104 -4.14 -7.15 5.37
C VAL A 104 -4.41 -8.01 6.58
N THR A 105 -3.35 -8.31 7.34
CA THR A 105 -3.46 -9.09 8.57
C THR A 105 -3.21 -8.18 9.76
N ILE A 106 -4.18 -8.10 10.65
CA ILE A 106 -4.14 -7.29 11.84
C ILE A 106 -4.51 -8.19 13.02
N GLY A 107 -3.52 -8.52 13.85
CA GLY A 107 -3.72 -9.48 14.91
C GLY A 107 -4.14 -10.82 14.32
N LYS A 108 -5.32 -11.31 14.72
CA LYS A 108 -5.85 -12.57 14.22
C LYS A 108 -6.80 -12.39 13.04
N LYS A 109 -7.06 -11.14 12.64
CA LYS A 109 -7.99 -10.85 11.56
C LYS A 109 -7.25 -10.66 10.25
N ARG A 110 -7.86 -11.15 9.20
CA ARG A 110 -7.27 -11.14 7.87
C ARG A 110 -8.34 -10.71 6.88
N GLN A 111 -8.05 -9.70 6.08
CA GLN A 111 -8.97 -9.18 5.08
C GLN A 111 -8.34 -9.24 3.70
N GLU A 112 -9.13 -9.64 2.72
CA GLU A 112 -8.71 -9.62 1.32
C GLU A 112 -9.40 -8.45 0.63
N ILE A 113 -8.62 -7.65 -0.07
CA ILE A 113 -9.11 -6.45 -0.75
C ILE A 113 -8.63 -6.52 -2.19
N PHE A 114 -9.59 -6.40 -3.13
CA PHE A 114 -9.26 -6.38 -4.54
C PHE A 114 -8.91 -4.97 -4.97
N LEU A 115 -7.76 -4.81 -5.59
CA LEU A 115 -7.25 -3.51 -5.98
C LEU A 115 -7.07 -3.46 -7.49
N THR A 116 -7.44 -2.33 -8.08
CA THR A 116 -7.25 -2.07 -9.50
C THR A 116 -6.54 -0.73 -9.65
N SER A 117 -5.50 -0.70 -10.48
CA SER A 117 -4.76 0.52 -10.73
C SER A 117 -4.32 0.58 -12.18
N ASP A 118 -4.07 1.80 -12.69
CA ASP A 118 -3.59 2.01 -14.05
C ASP A 118 -2.73 3.29 -14.09
N GLU A 119 -2.43 3.78 -15.29
CA GLU A 119 -1.56 4.93 -15.46
C GLU A 119 -2.19 6.25 -15.00
N LYS A 120 -3.50 6.25 -14.73
CA LYS A 120 -4.20 7.46 -14.29
C LYS A 120 -4.67 7.37 -12.85
N LYS A 121 -4.69 6.17 -12.28
CA LYS A 121 -5.37 5.96 -11.01
C LYS A 121 -4.60 4.95 -10.16
N ASN A 122 -4.21 5.37 -8.96
CA ASN A 122 -3.64 4.49 -7.94
C ASN A 122 -4.75 3.97 -7.04
N ALA A 123 -4.49 2.85 -6.36
CA ALA A 123 -5.44 2.30 -5.39
C ALA A 123 -4.95 2.64 -3.98
N LYS A 124 -5.84 3.21 -3.16
CA LYS A 124 -5.49 3.66 -1.82
C LYS A 124 -6.29 2.89 -0.77
N ILE A 125 -5.59 2.46 0.27
CA ILE A 125 -6.16 1.88 1.48
C ILE A 125 -5.73 2.76 2.65
N ILE A 126 -6.66 3.07 3.54
CA ILE A 126 -6.31 3.79 4.77
C ILE A 126 -6.49 2.85 5.95
N ILE A 127 -5.46 2.74 6.77
CA ILE A 127 -5.54 2.05 8.05
C ILE A 127 -5.54 3.11 9.13
N ASP A 128 -6.71 3.28 9.74
CA ASP A 128 -6.95 4.29 10.76
C ASP A 128 -6.65 3.65 12.11
N TYR A 129 -5.46 3.91 12.62
CA TYR A 129 -4.98 3.28 13.84
C TYR A 129 -5.46 4.07 15.05
N LYS A 130 -6.18 3.39 15.93
CA LYS A 130 -6.71 3.96 17.17
C LYS A 130 -6.36 3.01 18.30
N PRO A 131 -5.23 3.26 18.99
CA PRO A 131 -4.81 2.33 20.05
C PRO A 131 -5.79 2.33 21.21
N ASN A 132 -5.95 1.16 21.79
CA ASN A 132 -6.71 1.02 23.02
C ASN A 132 -5.87 1.53 24.18
N LYS A 133 -6.53 2.13 25.12
CA LYS A 133 -5.89 2.60 26.35
C LYS A 133 -5.89 1.54 27.41
#